data_1f18cdf75b7bba118d29093597073233
#
_entry.id   1f18cdf75b7bba118d29093597073233
#
_cell.length_a   1.000
_cell.length_b   1.000
_cell.length_c   1.000
_cell.angle_alpha   90.00
_cell.angle_beta   90.00
_cell.angle_gamma   90.00
#
_symmetry.space_group_name_H-M   'P 1'
#
loop_
_entity.id
_entity.type
_entity.pdbx_description
1 polymer ?
#
loop_
_entity_poly.entity_id
_entity_poly.type
_entity_poly.pdbx_seq_one_letter_code
_entity_poly.pdbx_strand_id
1 'polypeptide(L)'
;MTASRRFRRYLAMPLAFAAMLGFASAAELNPAAVVYKLPDQIPWGPLNAAGAQSAVVVGDPSKPGFYMVYNKWTKGNHFSRPHFHPNDRYIVVLQGTWWVGSGPKFDPQNGTVPMPAGSFVTHYGKQVHWDGAKDEDTILLIMGEGPATSTLAEEK
;
A
#
# COMPACT_ATOMS: atom_id res chain seq x y z
N MET A 1 -84.54 -20.40 16.60
CA MET A 1 -84.03 -19.19 15.91
C MET A 1 -82.52 -19.18 16.01
N THR A 2 -81.85 -19.71 15.01
CA THR A 2 -80.33 -19.86 14.96
C THR A 2 -79.77 -18.91 13.92
N ALA A 3 -79.05 -17.87 14.39
CA ALA A 3 -78.42 -16.90 13.50
C ALA A 3 -77.03 -17.39 13.05
N SER A 4 -76.90 -17.65 11.75
CA SER A 4 -75.62 -18.02 11.10
C SER A 4 -74.77 -16.81 10.86
N ARG A 5 -73.58 -16.70 11.55
CA ARG A 5 -72.56 -15.67 11.31
C ARG A 5 -71.69 -16.15 10.12
N ARG A 6 -71.78 -15.47 8.99
CA ARG A 6 -70.87 -15.65 7.85
C ARG A 6 -69.56 -14.91 8.12
N PHE A 7 -68.46 -15.67 8.30
CA PHE A 7 -67.07 -15.12 8.36
C PHE A 7 -66.63 -14.77 6.93
N ARG A 8 -66.40 -13.49 6.66
CA ARG A 8 -65.71 -13.03 5.44
C ARG A 8 -64.21 -13.22 5.65
N ARG A 9 -63.59 -14.11 4.91
CA ARG A 9 -62.15 -14.27 4.79
C ARG A 9 -61.62 -13.19 3.85
N TYR A 10 -60.85 -12.24 4.41
CA TYR A 10 -60.06 -11.30 3.63
C TYR A 10 -58.77 -12.02 3.17
N LEU A 11 -58.61 -12.19 1.88
CA LEU A 11 -57.41 -12.72 1.25
C LEU A 11 -56.37 -11.56 1.24
N ALA A 12 -55.39 -11.62 2.08
CA ALA A 12 -54.29 -10.68 2.04
C ALA A 12 -53.31 -11.09 0.92
N MET A 13 -53.29 -10.30 -0.12
CA MET A 13 -52.35 -10.46 -1.25
C MET A 13 -50.97 -9.89 -0.85
N PRO A 14 -49.87 -10.65 -0.86
CA PRO A 14 -48.55 -10.07 -0.55
C PRO A 14 -48.12 -9.19 -1.72
N LEU A 15 -47.89 -7.90 -1.38
CA LEU A 15 -47.28 -6.96 -2.31
C LEU A 15 -45.77 -7.30 -2.39
N ALA A 16 -45.36 -7.96 -3.47
CA ALA A 16 -43.95 -8.21 -3.75
C ALA A 16 -43.28 -6.87 -4.16
N PHE A 17 -42.50 -6.30 -3.26
CA PHE A 17 -41.68 -5.14 -3.55
C PHE A 17 -40.41 -5.62 -4.30
N ALA A 18 -40.42 -5.55 -5.62
CA ALA A 18 -39.23 -5.78 -6.43
C ALA A 18 -38.31 -4.58 -6.29
N ALA A 19 -37.28 -4.71 -5.44
CA ALA A 19 -36.19 -3.74 -5.37
C ALA A 19 -35.40 -3.83 -6.69
N MET A 20 -35.59 -2.86 -7.60
CA MET A 20 -34.71 -2.64 -8.74
C MET A 20 -33.37 -2.13 -8.20
N LEU A 21 -32.38 -3.03 -8.09
CA LEU A 21 -30.97 -2.67 -7.95
C LEU A 21 -30.55 -2.02 -9.28
N GLY A 22 -30.65 -0.70 -9.33
CA GLY A 22 -30.06 0.08 -10.42
C GLY A 22 -28.54 -0.07 -10.34
N PHE A 23 -27.93 -0.79 -11.27
CA PHE A 23 -26.48 -0.74 -11.47
C PHE A 23 -26.16 0.67 -11.98
N ALA A 24 -25.59 1.49 -11.11
CA ALA A 24 -24.96 2.73 -11.54
C ALA A 24 -23.83 2.36 -12.50
N SER A 25 -23.97 2.65 -13.79
CA SER A 25 -22.88 2.54 -14.74
C SER A 25 -21.77 3.48 -14.29
N ALA A 26 -20.59 2.94 -13.95
CA ALA A 26 -19.43 3.77 -13.67
C ALA A 26 -19.12 4.62 -14.91
N ALA A 27 -18.83 5.92 -14.70
CA ALA A 27 -18.43 6.80 -15.78
C ALA A 27 -17.13 6.27 -16.41
N GLU A 28 -17.09 6.20 -17.73
CA GLU A 28 -15.89 5.82 -18.46
C GLU A 28 -14.96 7.03 -18.58
N LEU A 29 -13.71 6.89 -18.14
CA LEU A 29 -12.71 7.94 -18.25
C LEU A 29 -12.04 7.91 -19.61
N ASN A 30 -11.77 9.11 -20.18
CA ASN A 30 -11.01 9.23 -21.42
C ASN A 30 -9.54 8.82 -21.15
N PRO A 31 -9.03 7.72 -21.75
CA PRO A 31 -7.67 7.23 -21.49
C PRO A 31 -6.56 8.17 -22.01
N ALA A 32 -6.89 9.10 -22.91
CA ALA A 32 -5.95 10.14 -23.34
C ALA A 32 -5.76 11.25 -22.30
N ALA A 33 -6.68 11.36 -21.33
CA ALA A 33 -6.64 12.37 -20.27
C ALA A 33 -6.26 11.78 -18.92
N VAL A 34 -6.71 10.55 -18.60
CA VAL A 34 -6.53 9.92 -17.30
C VAL A 34 -6.20 8.45 -17.45
N VAL A 35 -5.07 8.03 -16.87
CA VAL A 35 -4.69 6.63 -16.71
C VAL A 35 -4.62 6.32 -15.22
N TYR A 36 -5.22 5.23 -14.81
CA TYR A 36 -5.24 4.82 -13.40
C TYR A 36 -5.03 3.31 -13.25
N LYS A 37 -4.66 2.91 -12.03
CA LYS A 37 -4.67 1.52 -11.59
C LYS A 37 -5.34 1.45 -10.22
N LEU A 38 -6.29 0.56 -10.09
CA LEU A 38 -6.91 0.24 -8.81
C LEU A 38 -5.95 -0.62 -7.94
N PRO A 39 -6.16 -0.71 -6.63
CA PRO A 39 -5.24 -1.44 -5.74
C PRO A 39 -4.98 -2.90 -6.13
N ASP A 40 -5.99 -3.60 -6.66
CA ASP A 40 -5.91 -4.97 -7.17
C ASP A 40 -5.20 -5.10 -8.53
N GLN A 41 -4.98 -3.97 -9.22
CA GLN A 41 -4.30 -3.89 -10.52
C GLN A 41 -2.82 -3.48 -10.39
N ILE A 42 -2.33 -3.25 -9.19
CA ILE A 42 -0.92 -2.91 -8.96
C ILE A 42 -0.04 -4.13 -9.26
N PRO A 43 0.91 -4.03 -10.22
CA PRO A 43 1.71 -5.16 -10.66
C PRO A 43 2.88 -5.42 -9.70
N TRP A 44 2.57 -5.95 -8.52
CA TRP A 44 3.58 -6.28 -7.53
C TRP A 44 4.60 -7.29 -8.07
N GLY A 45 5.87 -6.98 -7.92
CA GLY A 45 6.96 -7.90 -8.18
C GLY A 45 7.05 -9.03 -7.14
N PRO A 46 8.00 -9.95 -7.30
CA PRO A 46 8.19 -11.04 -6.35
C PRO A 46 8.62 -10.54 -4.96
N LEU A 47 8.24 -11.29 -3.94
CA LEU A 47 8.72 -11.09 -2.57
C LEU A 47 10.23 -11.38 -2.54
N ASN A 48 11.03 -10.44 -2.05
CA ASN A 48 12.46 -10.63 -1.87
C ASN A 48 12.80 -11.30 -0.52
N ALA A 49 14.06 -11.66 -0.32
CA ALA A 49 14.52 -12.31 0.90
C ALA A 49 14.39 -11.44 2.17
N ALA A 50 14.31 -10.12 2.03
CA ALA A 50 14.09 -9.20 3.14
C ALA A 50 12.60 -9.02 3.51
N GLY A 51 11.69 -9.70 2.81
CA GLY A 51 10.25 -9.59 3.06
C GLY A 51 9.58 -8.40 2.39
N ALA A 52 10.19 -7.84 1.34
CA ALA A 52 9.63 -6.70 0.60
C ALA A 52 9.26 -7.05 -0.84
N GLN A 53 8.26 -6.34 -1.37
CA GLN A 53 7.84 -6.34 -2.78
C GLN A 53 7.83 -4.90 -3.30
N SER A 54 8.04 -4.73 -4.60
CA SER A 54 7.94 -3.41 -5.24
C SER A 54 7.09 -3.45 -6.50
N ALA A 55 6.47 -2.32 -6.83
CA ALA A 55 5.77 -2.13 -8.10
C ALA A 55 6.13 -0.75 -8.66
N VAL A 56 6.63 -0.70 -9.89
CA VAL A 56 6.92 0.56 -10.57
C VAL A 56 5.62 1.23 -10.98
N VAL A 57 5.46 2.51 -10.61
CA VAL A 57 4.29 3.34 -10.94
C VAL A 57 4.63 4.30 -12.07
N VAL A 58 5.78 4.99 -11.97
CA VAL A 58 6.25 5.97 -12.95
C VAL A 58 7.75 5.77 -13.15
N GLY A 59 8.23 5.98 -14.37
CA GLY A 59 9.64 5.96 -14.72
C GLY A 59 10.30 4.58 -14.65
N ASP A 60 11.62 4.60 -14.54
CA ASP A 60 12.46 3.39 -14.41
C ASP A 60 13.50 3.62 -13.30
N PRO A 61 13.34 3.00 -12.12
CA PRO A 61 14.25 3.23 -11.00
C PRO A 61 15.69 2.74 -11.27
N SER A 62 15.94 2.00 -12.33
CA SER A 62 17.29 1.54 -12.72
C SER A 62 18.06 2.56 -13.56
N LYS A 63 17.41 3.61 -14.07
CA LYS A 63 17.96 4.61 -14.99
C LYS A 63 17.94 6.01 -14.39
N PRO A 64 18.75 6.94 -14.93
CA PRO A 64 18.60 8.36 -14.61
C PRO A 64 17.20 8.90 -14.94
N GLY A 65 16.69 9.81 -14.13
CA GLY A 65 15.39 10.44 -14.27
C GLY A 65 14.46 10.12 -13.09
N PHE A 66 13.34 10.84 -13.06
CA PHE A 66 12.34 10.69 -12.01
C PHE A 66 11.69 9.31 -12.03
N TYR A 67 11.56 8.70 -10.86
CA TYR A 67 10.81 7.47 -10.67
C TYR A 67 9.85 7.56 -9.48
N MET A 68 8.85 6.69 -9.52
CA MET A 68 7.90 6.48 -8.44
C MET A 68 7.59 4.99 -8.33
N VAL A 69 7.73 4.43 -7.13
CA VAL A 69 7.46 3.01 -6.87
C VAL A 69 6.61 2.85 -5.62
N TYR A 70 5.72 1.87 -5.63
CA TYR A 70 5.20 1.32 -4.39
C TYR A 70 6.18 0.30 -3.83
N ASN A 71 6.32 0.31 -2.51
CA ASN A 71 7.06 -0.71 -1.78
C ASN A 71 6.17 -1.25 -0.67
N LYS A 72 6.08 -2.57 -0.55
CA LYS A 72 5.33 -3.25 0.50
C LYS A 72 6.30 -4.08 1.32
N TRP A 73 6.27 -3.91 2.63
CA TRP A 73 6.91 -4.78 3.61
C TRP A 73 5.87 -5.69 4.24
N THR A 74 6.15 -6.98 4.31
CA THR A 74 5.31 -7.94 5.04
C THR A 74 5.61 -7.89 6.53
N LYS A 75 4.60 -8.07 7.35
CA LYS A 75 4.76 -8.23 8.79
C LYS A 75 5.67 -9.41 9.14
N GLY A 76 6.27 -9.41 10.33
CA GLY A 76 7.09 -10.52 10.82
C GLY A 76 8.53 -10.12 11.16
N ASN A 77 8.77 -8.87 11.52
CA ASN A 77 10.12 -8.34 11.79
C ASN A 77 11.07 -8.46 10.60
N HIS A 78 10.55 -8.19 9.41
CA HIS A 78 11.32 -8.15 8.19
C HIS A 78 11.97 -6.78 8.01
N PHE A 79 13.29 -6.76 7.85
CA PHE A 79 14.08 -5.54 7.70
C PHE A 79 15.14 -5.66 6.62
N SER A 80 15.40 -4.54 5.92
CA SER A 80 16.64 -4.39 5.14
C SER A 80 17.85 -4.37 6.07
N ARG A 81 19.00 -4.81 5.56
CA ARG A 81 20.29 -4.57 6.24
C ARG A 81 20.70 -3.11 6.06
N PRO A 82 21.58 -2.56 6.93
CA PRO A 82 22.13 -1.22 6.76
C PRO A 82 22.67 -1.01 5.35
N HIS A 83 22.15 0.01 4.67
CA HIS A 83 22.48 0.32 3.29
C HIS A 83 22.31 1.81 3.01
N PHE A 84 22.72 2.25 1.83
CA PHE A 84 22.48 3.59 1.32
C PHE A 84 22.17 3.59 -0.17
N HIS A 85 21.59 4.69 -0.64
CA HIS A 85 21.30 4.96 -2.05
C HIS A 85 22.14 6.13 -2.56
N PRO A 86 22.42 6.23 -3.86
CA PRO A 86 23.22 7.34 -4.39
C PRO A 86 22.53 8.70 -4.26
N ASN A 87 21.21 8.75 -4.39
CA ASN A 87 20.40 9.96 -4.43
C ASN A 87 19.37 9.99 -3.28
N ASP A 88 18.83 11.19 -3.02
CA ASP A 88 17.75 11.37 -2.06
C ASP A 88 16.49 10.61 -2.50
N ARG A 89 15.76 10.10 -1.52
CA ARG A 89 14.46 9.45 -1.72
C ARG A 89 13.43 10.06 -0.78
N TYR A 90 12.25 10.33 -1.32
CA TYR A 90 11.11 10.89 -0.60
C TYR A 90 10.05 9.81 -0.45
N ILE A 91 9.66 9.54 0.77
CA ILE A 91 8.81 8.40 1.11
C ILE A 91 7.57 8.89 1.84
N VAL A 92 6.41 8.39 1.42
CA VAL A 92 5.14 8.56 2.13
C VAL A 92 4.67 7.19 2.59
N VAL A 93 4.35 7.06 3.86
CA VAL A 93 3.72 5.84 4.40
C VAL A 93 2.23 5.90 4.09
N LEU A 94 1.76 4.96 3.27
CA LEU A 94 0.36 4.88 2.84
C LEU A 94 -0.49 4.00 3.75
N GLN A 95 0.12 2.94 4.29
CA GLN A 95 -0.57 1.96 5.15
C GLN A 95 0.39 1.37 6.17
N GLY A 96 -0.14 1.07 7.36
CA GLY A 96 0.60 0.43 8.44
C GLY A 96 1.61 1.36 9.12
N THR A 97 2.51 0.75 9.90
CA THR A 97 3.62 1.43 10.59
C THR A 97 4.95 0.94 10.04
N TRP A 98 5.66 1.82 9.35
CA TRP A 98 7.00 1.56 8.85
C TRP A 98 8.04 1.89 9.92
N TRP A 99 9.00 1.01 10.13
CA TRP A 99 10.02 1.16 11.16
C TRP A 99 11.36 1.49 10.53
N VAL A 100 11.96 2.62 10.92
CA VAL A 100 13.16 3.18 10.30
C VAL A 100 14.27 3.33 11.33
N GLY A 101 15.45 2.83 11.00
CA GLY A 101 16.69 3.04 11.72
C GLY A 101 17.73 3.74 10.86
N SER A 102 18.74 4.35 11.49
CA SER A 102 19.81 5.07 10.81
C SER A 102 21.17 4.67 11.34
N GLY A 103 22.20 4.83 10.50
CA GLY A 103 23.58 4.46 10.82
C GLY A 103 23.89 2.96 10.58
N PRO A 104 25.14 2.56 10.78
CA PRO A 104 25.61 1.21 10.45
C PRO A 104 25.21 0.15 11.48
N LYS A 105 24.87 0.53 12.71
CA LYS A 105 24.51 -0.42 13.77
C LYS A 105 23.08 -0.92 13.56
N PHE A 106 22.96 -2.19 13.20
CA PHE A 106 21.66 -2.85 12.95
C PHE A 106 21.04 -3.33 14.27
N ASP A 107 19.96 -2.67 14.71
CA ASP A 107 19.21 -3.02 15.92
C ASP A 107 17.68 -2.86 15.68
N PRO A 108 17.05 -3.81 14.99
CA PRO A 108 15.61 -3.74 14.66
C PRO A 108 14.70 -3.62 15.88
N GLN A 109 15.13 -4.13 17.03
CA GLN A 109 14.30 -4.13 18.24
C GLN A 109 14.24 -2.74 18.89
N ASN A 110 15.41 -2.10 19.09
CA ASN A 110 15.52 -0.88 19.91
C ASN A 110 15.99 0.35 19.11
N GLY A 111 16.57 0.14 17.94
CA GLY A 111 17.18 1.20 17.12
C GLY A 111 16.26 1.78 16.04
N THR A 112 14.95 1.53 16.10
CA THR A 112 13.99 2.01 15.10
C THR A 112 12.98 3.00 15.65
N VAL A 113 12.56 3.93 14.80
CA VAL A 113 11.49 4.88 15.05
C VAL A 113 10.27 4.48 14.22
N PRO A 114 9.05 4.39 14.80
CA PRO A 114 7.83 4.09 14.07
C PRO A 114 7.37 5.29 13.24
N MET A 115 7.04 5.03 11.98
CA MET A 115 6.47 5.97 11.02
C MET A 115 5.08 5.47 10.62
N PRO A 116 4.00 5.91 11.27
CA PRO A 116 2.64 5.48 10.94
C PRO A 116 2.19 6.03 9.58
N ALA A 117 1.07 5.49 9.05
CA ALA A 117 0.44 5.98 7.83
C ALA A 117 0.23 7.51 7.88
N GLY A 118 0.54 8.20 6.78
CA GLY A 118 0.57 9.66 6.68
C GLY A 118 1.95 10.28 6.98
N SER A 119 2.93 9.51 7.49
CA SER A 119 4.29 10.02 7.71
C SER A 119 4.98 10.32 6.37
N PHE A 120 5.77 11.39 6.36
CA PHE A 120 6.69 11.74 5.29
C PHE A 120 8.13 11.59 5.78
N VAL A 121 8.97 10.88 5.03
CA VAL A 121 10.36 10.58 5.39
C VAL A 121 11.28 10.89 4.22
N THR A 122 12.44 11.47 4.48
CA THR A 122 13.51 11.63 3.50
C THR A 122 14.69 10.73 3.87
N HIS A 123 15.07 9.84 2.97
CA HIS A 123 16.37 9.19 3.02
C HIS A 123 17.34 9.98 2.16
N TYR A 124 18.30 10.64 2.81
CA TYR A 124 19.32 11.40 2.10
C TYR A 124 20.30 10.46 1.38
N GLY A 125 20.71 10.87 0.20
CA GLY A 125 21.70 10.14 -0.59
C GLY A 125 22.98 9.88 0.17
N LYS A 126 23.55 8.67 0.02
CA LYS A 126 24.79 8.22 0.66
C LYS A 126 24.76 8.13 2.19
N GLN A 127 23.59 8.36 2.82
CA GLN A 127 23.43 8.19 4.26
C GLN A 127 22.88 6.79 4.58
N VAL A 128 23.54 6.12 5.53
CA VAL A 128 23.22 4.76 5.92
C VAL A 128 21.91 4.73 6.72
N HIS A 129 21.00 3.89 6.29
CA HIS A 129 19.73 3.61 6.95
C HIS A 129 19.34 2.14 6.77
N TRP A 130 18.31 1.72 7.48
CA TRP A 130 17.67 0.43 7.38
C TRP A 130 16.23 0.55 7.85
N ASP A 131 15.36 -0.29 7.34
CA ASP A 131 13.92 -0.12 7.51
C ASP A 131 13.17 -1.44 7.30
N GLY A 132 11.92 -1.48 7.76
CA GLY A 132 11.10 -2.68 7.62
C GLY A 132 9.76 -2.61 8.32
N ALA A 133 9.15 -3.78 8.54
CA ALA A 133 7.87 -3.93 9.21
C ALA A 133 7.95 -4.91 10.38
N LYS A 134 7.25 -4.62 11.48
CA LYS A 134 7.14 -5.51 12.66
C LYS A 134 5.83 -6.29 12.65
N ASP A 135 4.78 -5.72 13.19
CA ASP A 135 3.55 -6.43 13.55
C ASP A 135 2.48 -6.40 12.45
N GLU A 136 2.61 -5.50 11.49
CA GLU A 136 1.65 -5.32 10.40
C GLU A 136 2.33 -5.07 9.05
N ASP A 137 1.61 -5.40 7.95
CA ASP A 137 2.06 -5.07 6.60
C ASP A 137 2.08 -3.55 6.40
N THR A 138 3.13 -3.07 5.73
CA THR A 138 3.30 -1.63 5.46
C THR A 138 3.39 -1.39 3.96
N ILE A 139 2.73 -0.34 3.47
CA ILE A 139 2.80 0.12 2.08
C ILE A 139 3.33 1.54 2.04
N LEU A 140 4.35 1.75 1.22
CA LEU A 140 5.03 3.02 1.00
C LEU A 140 4.87 3.47 -0.44
N LEU A 141 4.84 4.78 -0.65
CA LEU A 141 5.15 5.40 -1.93
C LEU A 141 6.54 6.03 -1.85
N ILE A 142 7.46 5.59 -2.70
CA ILE A 142 8.83 6.08 -2.75
C ILE A 142 9.05 6.80 -4.08
N MET A 143 9.63 7.99 -4.01
CA MET A 143 9.92 8.84 -5.15
C MET A 143 11.37 9.31 -5.10
N GLY A 144 11.98 9.57 -6.24
CA GLY A 144 13.33 10.11 -6.32
C GLY A 144 13.87 10.21 -7.75
N GLU A 145 15.14 10.59 -7.84
CA GLU A 145 15.89 10.54 -9.09
C GLU A 145 16.71 9.24 -9.13
N GLY A 146 16.58 8.52 -10.23
CA GLY A 146 17.34 7.31 -10.47
C GLY A 146 18.80 7.57 -10.89
N PRO A 147 19.67 6.55 -10.86
CA PRO A 147 19.35 5.17 -10.48
C PRO A 147 19.13 5.00 -8.97
N ALA A 148 18.17 4.15 -8.62
CA ALA A 148 17.80 3.83 -7.23
C ALA A 148 18.52 2.56 -6.73
N THR A 149 19.80 2.42 -7.06
CA THR A 149 20.62 1.30 -6.59
C THR A 149 20.79 1.33 -5.06
N SER A 150 20.97 0.17 -4.47
CA SER A 150 21.23 0.01 -3.03
C SER A 150 22.65 -0.56 -2.84
N THR A 151 23.42 0.03 -1.93
CA THR A 151 24.76 -0.44 -1.55
C THR A 151 24.72 -0.79 -0.06
N LEU A 152 25.10 -2.01 0.29
CA LEU A 152 25.21 -2.42 1.70
C LEU A 152 26.31 -1.61 2.39
N ALA A 153 26.02 -1.16 3.61
CA ALA A 153 27.05 -0.58 4.46
C ALA A 153 27.91 -1.70 5.06
N GLU A 154 29.21 -1.49 5.08
CA GLU A 154 30.11 -2.39 5.78
C GLU A 154 29.86 -2.29 7.28
N GLU A 155 29.76 -3.43 7.96
CA GLU A 155 29.74 -3.50 9.41
C GLU A 155 31.14 -3.13 9.92
N LYS A 156 31.23 -2.00 10.64
CA LYS A 156 32.45 -1.57 11.33
C LYS A 156 32.44 -2.08 12.76
#